data_72ae6870f071eb5207c8c01b5ff7d6f3
#
_entry.id   72ae6870f071eb5207c8c01b5ff7d6f3
#
_cell.length_a   1.000
_cell.length_b   1.000
_cell.length_c   1.000
_cell.angle_alpha   90.00
_cell.angle_beta   90.00
_cell.angle_gamma   90.00
#
_symmetry.space_group_name_H-M   'P 1'
#
loop_
_entity.id
_entity.type
_entity.pdbx_description
1 polymer ?
#
loop_
_entity_poly.entity_id
_entity_poly.type
_entity_poly.pdbx_seq_one_letter_code
_entity_poly.pdbx_strand_id
1 'polypeptide(L)'
;MPGGFTAIGKIPELKRRIFFTLLLLCVYRLGCYIPTPYINTMALQAYFKQASGTLLGLFDMFAGGALSQFSIFALGIMPYISASIILELLTVVVPTLEKLSKEGEAGRKKITQYTRYSTGVLAAIQGFGIAVGLGGQVVHGVPLVVISGWGFRLMTVLTLSAGTVFLMWLGEQITEFGIGNGISLIIYAGIVSRLPSAIFGTARLLKAGGMSIFALTLIVALMLAVIGFIVFMERGERRVPVQYAKRVVGRRVYGGQNTHIPLKINTSGVIPPIFASSIIMFPATVANFIKIPWVQSVARAITPGHWIYIVLYVSLIIFFCYFYTAIVFNPVDVADNMKKYGGFIPGIRPGKSTADYLDKVLSRITLGGAFYVSAVCVLPTILVERFNVPFYFGGTALLIVVGVAMDTLSQIEAHMLSRHYEGFLKSGRAKGRR
;
A
#
# COMPACT_ATOMS: atom_id res chain seq x y z
N MET A 1 10.38 24.43 -8.30
CA MET A 1 9.53 25.47 -8.90
C MET A 1 8.76 26.17 -7.79
N PRO A 2 8.91 27.46 -7.56
CA PRO A 2 8.12 28.22 -6.60
C PRO A 2 6.76 28.51 -7.23
N GLY A 3 5.70 27.81 -6.86
CA GLY A 3 4.34 28.05 -7.37
C GLY A 3 3.43 26.82 -7.44
N GLY A 4 3.90 25.62 -7.11
CA GLY A 4 3.12 24.40 -7.28
C GLY A 4 1.78 24.37 -6.52
N PHE A 5 1.78 24.75 -5.25
CA PHE A 5 0.56 24.73 -4.44
C PHE A 5 -0.44 25.85 -4.76
N THR A 6 0.03 27.02 -5.16
CA THR A 6 -0.85 28.15 -5.57
C THR A 6 -1.51 27.89 -6.94
N ALA A 7 -0.93 27.04 -7.79
CA ALA A 7 -1.49 26.65 -9.07
C ALA A 7 -2.63 25.62 -8.95
N ILE A 8 -2.66 24.81 -7.88
CA ILE A 8 -3.73 23.82 -7.64
C ILE A 8 -5.11 24.49 -7.57
N GLY A 9 -5.20 25.67 -6.92
CA GLY A 9 -6.45 26.42 -6.80
C GLY A 9 -6.97 26.99 -8.13
N LYS A 10 -6.14 27.10 -9.17
CA LYS A 10 -6.48 27.69 -10.47
C LYS A 10 -7.04 26.70 -11.48
N ILE A 11 -6.91 25.38 -11.23
CA ILE A 11 -7.40 24.33 -12.15
C ILE A 11 -8.69 23.71 -11.56
N PRO A 12 -9.87 24.03 -12.10
CA PRO A 12 -11.16 23.62 -11.52
C PRO A 12 -11.35 22.09 -11.52
N GLU A 13 -10.84 21.40 -12.55
CA GLU A 13 -10.94 19.94 -12.65
C GLU A 13 -10.11 19.23 -11.57
N LEU A 14 -8.88 19.68 -11.33
CA LEU A 14 -8.01 19.17 -10.26
C LEU A 14 -8.62 19.38 -8.89
N LYS A 15 -9.20 20.59 -8.64
CA LYS A 15 -9.92 20.90 -7.42
C LYS A 15 -11.11 19.96 -7.20
N ARG A 16 -11.89 19.67 -8.25
CA ARG A 16 -13.02 18.74 -8.18
C ARG A 16 -12.58 17.32 -7.84
N ARG A 17 -11.50 16.83 -8.44
CA ARG A 17 -10.94 15.50 -8.17
C ARG A 17 -10.40 15.39 -6.74
N ILE A 18 -9.68 16.39 -6.25
CA ILE A 18 -9.19 16.45 -4.86
C ILE A 18 -10.38 16.45 -3.89
N PHE A 19 -11.37 17.30 -4.13
CA PHE A 19 -12.55 17.39 -3.27
C PHE A 19 -13.32 16.06 -3.23
N PHE A 20 -13.50 15.41 -4.39
CA PHE A 20 -14.12 14.10 -4.49
C PHE A 20 -13.36 13.04 -3.66
N THR A 21 -12.03 13.00 -3.78
CA THR A 21 -11.18 12.10 -3.00
C THR A 21 -11.35 12.33 -1.50
N LEU A 22 -11.27 13.59 -1.04
CA LEU A 22 -11.44 13.94 0.37
C LEU A 22 -12.84 13.57 0.89
N LEU A 23 -13.89 13.80 0.10
CA LEU A 23 -15.26 13.45 0.46
C LEU A 23 -15.40 11.94 0.67
N LEU A 24 -14.88 11.11 -0.25
CA LEU A 24 -14.95 9.67 -0.11
C LEU A 24 -14.10 9.14 1.07
N LEU A 25 -12.96 9.77 1.36
CA LEU A 25 -12.19 9.46 2.56
C LEU A 25 -12.94 9.84 3.86
N CYS A 26 -13.73 10.92 3.86
CA CYS A 26 -14.64 11.23 4.97
C CYS A 26 -15.72 10.16 5.16
N VAL A 27 -16.32 9.68 4.06
CA VAL A 27 -17.31 8.57 4.12
C VAL A 27 -16.67 7.32 4.73
N TYR A 28 -15.45 6.98 4.30
CA TYR A 28 -14.68 5.88 4.92
C TYR A 28 -14.51 6.08 6.42
N ARG A 29 -14.11 7.25 6.85
CA ARG A 29 -13.90 7.53 8.30
C ARG A 29 -15.19 7.47 9.10
N LEU A 30 -16.30 7.96 8.58
CA LEU A 30 -17.62 7.84 9.24
C LEU A 30 -17.99 6.36 9.45
N GLY A 31 -17.82 5.52 8.44
CA GLY A 31 -18.11 4.09 8.56
C GLY A 31 -17.23 3.34 9.56
N CYS A 32 -16.00 3.82 9.84
CA CYS A 32 -15.15 3.23 10.87
C CYS A 32 -15.72 3.41 12.30
N TYR A 33 -16.67 4.31 12.52
CA TYR A 33 -17.31 4.55 13.83
C TYR A 33 -18.69 3.90 13.98
N ILE A 34 -19.22 3.26 12.94
CA ILE A 34 -20.50 2.56 12.99
C ILE A 34 -20.26 1.12 13.47
N PRO A 35 -20.58 0.77 14.73
CA PRO A 35 -20.32 -0.56 15.26
C PRO A 35 -21.26 -1.60 14.65
N THR A 36 -20.79 -2.84 14.55
CA THR A 36 -21.65 -3.98 14.19
C THR A 36 -22.61 -4.32 15.33
N PRO A 37 -23.83 -4.81 15.03
CA PRO A 37 -24.80 -5.19 16.06
C PRO A 37 -24.28 -6.30 17.00
N TYR A 38 -24.82 -6.36 18.20
CA TYR A 38 -24.60 -7.39 19.23
C TYR A 38 -23.22 -7.41 19.89
N ILE A 39 -22.38 -6.37 19.75
CA ILE A 39 -21.06 -6.29 20.37
C ILE A 39 -21.01 -5.20 21.43
N ASN A 40 -20.38 -5.54 22.56
CA ASN A 40 -20.05 -4.58 23.61
C ASN A 40 -18.75 -3.86 23.26
N THR A 41 -18.87 -2.64 22.74
CA THR A 41 -17.73 -1.83 22.27
C THR A 41 -16.76 -1.46 23.40
N MET A 42 -17.24 -1.28 24.65
CA MET A 42 -16.37 -0.96 25.80
C MET A 42 -15.48 -2.15 26.18
N ALA A 43 -16.07 -3.35 26.29
CA ALA A 43 -15.32 -4.56 26.60
C ALA A 43 -14.31 -4.88 25.48
N LEU A 44 -14.70 -4.66 24.24
CA LEU A 44 -13.84 -4.88 23.08
C LEU A 44 -12.65 -3.92 23.07
N GLN A 45 -12.86 -2.64 23.33
CA GLN A 45 -11.75 -1.67 23.44
C GLN A 45 -10.75 -2.03 24.55
N ALA A 46 -11.24 -2.54 25.69
CA ALA A 46 -10.37 -3.04 26.76
C ALA A 46 -9.55 -4.25 26.29
N TYR A 47 -10.16 -5.18 25.56
CA TYR A 47 -9.47 -6.33 24.94
C TYR A 47 -8.36 -5.89 23.97
N PHE A 48 -8.66 -4.96 23.08
CA PHE A 48 -7.67 -4.46 22.11
C PHE A 48 -6.54 -3.65 22.75
N LYS A 49 -6.79 -2.96 23.86
CA LYS A 49 -5.71 -2.30 24.64
C LYS A 49 -4.72 -3.31 25.21
N GLN A 50 -5.17 -4.47 25.67
CA GLN A 50 -4.30 -5.55 26.12
C GLN A 50 -3.58 -6.26 24.97
N ALA A 51 -4.25 -6.38 23.83
CA ALA A 51 -3.73 -7.03 22.63
C ALA A 51 -2.93 -6.09 21.72
N SER A 52 -2.66 -4.87 22.14
CA SER A 52 -2.07 -3.83 21.27
C SER A 52 -0.66 -4.15 20.74
N GLY A 53 0.11 -5.00 21.43
CA GLY A 53 1.43 -5.49 20.98
C GLY A 53 1.38 -6.76 20.13
N THR A 54 0.19 -7.27 19.79
CA THR A 54 0.02 -8.51 19.04
C THR A 54 -0.30 -8.25 17.57
N LEU A 55 -0.40 -9.33 16.78
CA LEU A 55 -0.85 -9.28 15.37
C LEU A 55 -2.22 -8.61 15.21
N LEU A 56 -3.12 -8.74 16.20
CA LEU A 56 -4.42 -8.04 16.18
C LEU A 56 -4.26 -6.51 16.22
N GLY A 57 -3.26 -6.00 16.95
CA GLY A 57 -2.93 -4.56 16.96
C GLY A 57 -2.43 -4.06 15.60
N LEU A 58 -1.61 -4.86 14.90
CA LEU A 58 -1.19 -4.55 13.54
C LEU A 58 -2.36 -4.57 12.54
N PHE A 59 -3.24 -5.58 12.65
CA PHE A 59 -4.44 -5.66 11.82
C PHE A 59 -5.34 -4.43 12.01
N ASP A 60 -5.57 -4.04 13.26
CA ASP A 60 -6.34 -2.85 13.60
C ASP A 60 -5.69 -1.55 13.08
N MET A 61 -4.36 -1.51 13.00
CA MET A 61 -3.62 -0.38 12.42
C MET A 61 -3.94 -0.23 10.92
N PHE A 62 -3.92 -1.32 10.15
CA PHE A 62 -4.27 -1.30 8.73
C PHE A 62 -5.76 -1.03 8.49
N ALA A 63 -6.63 -1.48 9.40
CA ALA A 63 -8.05 -1.18 9.37
C ALA A 63 -8.38 0.25 9.87
N GLY A 64 -7.37 1.05 10.25
CA GLY A 64 -7.57 2.43 10.70
C GLY A 64 -8.30 2.58 12.03
N GLY A 65 -8.24 1.55 12.91
CA GLY A 65 -8.96 1.54 14.19
C GLY A 65 -10.38 0.97 14.10
N ALA A 66 -10.80 0.54 12.92
CA ALA A 66 -12.13 0.00 12.72
C ALA A 66 -12.35 -1.34 13.41
N LEU A 67 -11.30 -2.15 13.58
CA LEU A 67 -11.38 -3.44 14.25
C LEU A 67 -11.54 -3.29 15.77
N SER A 68 -10.84 -2.36 16.39
CA SER A 68 -10.95 -2.10 17.84
C SER A 68 -12.32 -1.58 18.26
N GLN A 69 -13.10 -1.02 17.33
CA GLN A 69 -14.50 -0.63 17.52
C GLN A 69 -15.48 -1.65 16.95
N PHE A 70 -14.99 -2.69 16.29
CA PHE A 70 -15.77 -3.67 15.53
C PHE A 70 -16.80 -3.02 14.62
N SER A 71 -16.35 -2.04 13.86
CA SER A 71 -17.21 -1.32 12.93
C SER A 71 -17.55 -2.17 11.71
N ILE A 72 -18.47 -1.68 10.87
CA ILE A 72 -18.80 -2.30 9.57
C ILE A 72 -17.56 -2.47 8.67
N PHE A 73 -16.51 -1.67 8.89
CA PHE A 73 -15.24 -1.75 8.19
C PHE A 73 -14.13 -2.44 9.00
N ALA A 74 -14.47 -3.29 9.97
CA ALA A 74 -13.48 -3.94 10.84
C ALA A 74 -12.46 -4.79 10.08
N LEU A 75 -12.84 -5.47 9.00
CA LEU A 75 -11.91 -6.17 8.11
C LEU A 75 -11.02 -5.23 7.27
N GLY A 76 -11.44 -3.96 7.15
CA GLY A 76 -10.74 -3.00 6.30
C GLY A 76 -10.66 -3.45 4.84
N ILE A 77 -9.55 -3.11 4.18
CA ILE A 77 -9.28 -3.47 2.80
C ILE A 77 -8.42 -4.75 2.67
N MET A 78 -8.07 -5.40 3.80
CA MET A 78 -7.18 -6.57 3.80
C MET A 78 -7.68 -7.74 2.96
N PRO A 79 -8.97 -8.13 2.96
CA PRO A 79 -9.46 -9.21 2.09
C PRO A 79 -9.26 -8.92 0.61
N TYR A 80 -9.40 -7.66 0.19
CA TYR A 80 -9.16 -7.23 -1.18
C TYR A 80 -7.67 -7.32 -1.54
N ILE A 81 -6.78 -6.88 -0.66
CA ILE A 81 -5.33 -6.98 -0.87
C ILE A 81 -4.94 -8.44 -1.02
N SER A 82 -5.41 -9.31 -0.13
CA SER A 82 -5.13 -10.76 -0.19
C SER A 82 -5.64 -11.38 -1.50
N ALA A 83 -6.86 -11.03 -1.94
CA ALA A 83 -7.43 -11.48 -3.20
C ALA A 83 -6.62 -11.01 -4.41
N SER A 84 -6.21 -9.75 -4.41
CA SER A 84 -5.39 -9.18 -5.48
C SER A 84 -4.04 -9.88 -5.59
N ILE A 85 -3.36 -10.13 -4.46
CA ILE A 85 -2.10 -10.87 -4.42
C ILE A 85 -2.26 -12.27 -4.98
N ILE A 86 -3.28 -13.01 -4.51
CA ILE A 86 -3.53 -14.38 -4.97
C ILE A 86 -3.75 -14.41 -6.47
N LEU A 87 -4.55 -13.48 -7.01
CA LEU A 87 -4.80 -13.43 -8.44
C LEU A 87 -3.59 -12.97 -9.25
N GLU A 88 -2.80 -12.01 -8.77
CA GLU A 88 -1.54 -11.64 -9.41
C GLU A 88 -0.55 -12.80 -9.48
N LEU A 89 -0.41 -13.58 -8.40
CA LEU A 89 0.39 -14.80 -8.40
C LEU A 89 -0.17 -15.84 -9.38
N LEU A 90 -1.48 -16.03 -9.41
CA LEU A 90 -2.14 -16.96 -10.32
C LEU A 90 -2.00 -16.56 -11.79
N THR A 91 -1.92 -15.26 -12.12
CA THR A 91 -1.68 -14.83 -13.51
C THR A 91 -0.31 -15.25 -14.04
N VAL A 92 0.65 -15.51 -13.17
CA VAL A 92 1.98 -15.99 -13.56
C VAL A 92 2.01 -17.52 -13.67
N VAL A 93 1.25 -18.23 -12.83
CA VAL A 93 1.28 -19.70 -12.74
C VAL A 93 0.28 -20.35 -13.69
N VAL A 94 -0.89 -19.74 -13.89
CA VAL A 94 -1.99 -20.33 -14.66
C VAL A 94 -2.00 -19.77 -16.09
N PRO A 95 -1.73 -20.62 -17.13
CA PRO A 95 -1.61 -20.16 -18.52
C PRO A 95 -2.85 -19.45 -19.07
N THR A 96 -4.05 -19.82 -18.58
CA THR A 96 -5.32 -19.16 -18.98
C THR A 96 -5.41 -17.73 -18.48
N LEU A 97 -4.97 -17.47 -17.24
CA LEU A 97 -4.95 -16.14 -16.66
C LEU A 97 -3.80 -15.29 -17.24
N GLU A 98 -2.67 -15.91 -17.57
CA GLU A 98 -1.57 -15.24 -18.26
C GLU A 98 -2.02 -14.73 -19.64
N LYS A 99 -2.72 -15.54 -20.44
CA LYS A 99 -3.28 -15.11 -21.73
C LYS A 99 -4.25 -13.95 -21.53
N LEU A 100 -5.14 -14.06 -20.54
CA LEU A 100 -6.09 -13.01 -20.21
C LEU A 100 -5.40 -11.68 -19.83
N SER A 101 -4.32 -11.74 -19.07
CA SER A 101 -3.51 -10.57 -18.72
C SER A 101 -2.88 -9.88 -19.93
N LYS A 102 -2.53 -10.66 -20.97
CA LYS A 102 -1.95 -10.17 -22.24
C LYS A 102 -3.00 -9.63 -23.24
N GLU A 103 -4.30 -9.89 -23.04
CA GLU A 103 -5.41 -9.38 -23.90
C GLU A 103 -5.66 -7.86 -23.74
N GLY A 104 -4.86 -7.14 -22.96
CA GLY A 104 -4.98 -5.69 -22.76
C GLY A 104 -6.12 -5.30 -21.80
N GLU A 105 -6.85 -4.23 -22.09
CA GLU A 105 -7.87 -3.70 -21.17
C GLU A 105 -9.04 -4.65 -20.89
N ALA A 106 -9.49 -5.41 -21.90
CA ALA A 106 -10.60 -6.35 -21.73
C ALA A 106 -10.22 -7.48 -20.77
N GLY A 107 -9.01 -8.02 -20.88
CA GLY A 107 -8.49 -9.03 -19.98
C GLY A 107 -8.29 -8.52 -18.57
N ARG A 108 -7.74 -7.32 -18.42
CA ARG A 108 -7.58 -6.68 -17.09
C ARG A 108 -8.91 -6.47 -16.38
N LYS A 109 -9.97 -6.05 -17.09
CA LYS A 109 -11.31 -5.92 -16.51
C LYS A 109 -11.84 -7.25 -15.98
N LYS A 110 -11.62 -8.37 -16.68
CA LYS A 110 -12.02 -9.70 -16.20
C LYS A 110 -11.22 -10.12 -14.95
N ILE A 111 -9.90 -9.87 -14.93
CA ILE A 111 -9.07 -10.16 -13.75
C ILE A 111 -9.56 -9.35 -12.54
N THR A 112 -9.85 -8.05 -12.72
CA THR A 112 -10.43 -7.21 -11.66
C THR A 112 -11.78 -7.76 -11.18
N GLN A 113 -12.60 -8.28 -12.07
CA GLN A 113 -13.88 -8.89 -11.70
C GLN A 113 -13.68 -10.17 -10.86
N TYR A 114 -12.71 -11.01 -11.19
CA TYR A 114 -12.34 -12.16 -10.36
C TYR A 114 -11.80 -11.74 -9.00
N THR A 115 -10.99 -10.66 -8.94
CA THR A 115 -10.53 -10.08 -7.67
C THR A 115 -11.70 -9.67 -6.79
N ARG A 116 -12.74 -9.02 -7.35
CA ARG A 116 -13.94 -8.62 -6.61
C ARG A 116 -14.68 -9.82 -6.01
N TYR A 117 -14.89 -10.88 -6.78
CA TYR A 117 -15.56 -12.09 -6.29
C TYR A 117 -14.73 -12.79 -5.20
N SER A 118 -13.43 -12.95 -5.43
CA SER A 118 -12.50 -13.53 -4.44
C SER A 118 -12.46 -12.71 -3.15
N THR A 119 -12.53 -11.39 -3.25
CA THR A 119 -12.60 -10.49 -2.08
C THR A 119 -13.84 -10.78 -1.23
N GLY A 120 -15.02 -10.92 -1.88
CA GLY A 120 -16.26 -11.25 -1.16
C GLY A 120 -16.19 -12.58 -0.42
N VAL A 121 -15.63 -13.60 -1.08
CA VAL A 121 -15.45 -14.94 -0.47
C VAL A 121 -14.46 -14.88 0.70
N LEU A 122 -13.31 -14.24 0.52
CA LEU A 122 -12.31 -14.11 1.59
C LEU A 122 -12.84 -13.28 2.77
N ALA A 123 -13.58 -12.19 2.50
CA ALA A 123 -14.22 -11.40 3.54
C ALA A 123 -15.23 -12.23 4.36
N ALA A 124 -16.02 -13.08 3.70
CA ALA A 124 -16.95 -13.97 4.39
C ALA A 124 -16.23 -14.99 5.28
N ILE A 125 -15.16 -15.62 4.77
CA ILE A 125 -14.36 -16.59 5.54
C ILE A 125 -13.69 -15.91 6.73
N GLN A 126 -13.06 -14.74 6.53
CA GLN A 126 -12.40 -13.99 7.61
C GLN A 126 -13.41 -13.47 8.63
N GLY A 127 -14.55 -12.94 8.16
CA GLY A 127 -15.65 -12.48 9.01
C GLY A 127 -16.23 -13.60 9.87
N PHE A 128 -16.41 -14.80 9.30
CA PHE A 128 -16.84 -15.97 10.05
C PHE A 128 -15.81 -16.38 11.10
N GLY A 129 -14.52 -16.40 10.73
CA GLY A 129 -13.44 -16.68 11.66
C GLY A 129 -13.46 -15.73 12.87
N ILE A 130 -13.53 -14.41 12.61
CA ILE A 130 -13.57 -13.41 13.69
C ILE A 130 -14.84 -13.58 14.56
N ALA A 131 -16.01 -13.83 13.94
CA ALA A 131 -17.26 -14.04 14.68
C ALA A 131 -17.18 -15.25 15.61
N VAL A 132 -16.57 -16.35 15.19
CA VAL A 132 -16.34 -17.55 16.03
C VAL A 132 -15.34 -17.23 17.14
N GLY A 133 -14.24 -16.53 16.82
CA GLY A 133 -13.21 -16.19 17.80
C GLY A 133 -13.68 -15.26 18.91
N LEU A 134 -14.54 -14.29 18.59
CA LEU A 134 -15.10 -13.35 19.57
C LEU A 134 -16.26 -13.93 20.37
N GLY A 135 -16.99 -14.88 19.79
CA GLY A 135 -18.22 -15.42 20.39
C GLY A 135 -18.06 -16.13 21.74
N GLY A 136 -16.83 -16.51 22.12
CA GLY A 136 -16.51 -17.17 23.38
C GLY A 136 -15.62 -16.36 24.31
N GLN A 137 -15.31 -15.11 23.99
CA GLN A 137 -14.39 -14.28 24.76
C GLN A 137 -15.12 -13.49 25.85
N VAL A 138 -14.55 -13.52 27.06
CA VAL A 138 -15.03 -12.75 28.22
C VAL A 138 -13.87 -11.91 28.74
N VAL A 139 -14.05 -10.61 28.89
CA VAL A 139 -13.04 -9.68 29.38
C VAL A 139 -13.54 -9.03 30.67
N HIS A 140 -12.78 -9.16 31.76
CA HIS A 140 -13.17 -8.67 33.08
C HIS A 140 -14.60 -9.10 33.55
N GLY A 141 -15.01 -10.34 33.21
CA GLY A 141 -16.35 -10.86 33.55
C GLY A 141 -17.49 -10.39 32.65
N VAL A 142 -17.20 -9.55 31.65
CA VAL A 142 -18.19 -9.06 30.68
C VAL A 142 -18.01 -9.78 29.35
N PRO A 143 -19.05 -10.44 28.79
CA PRO A 143 -18.97 -11.07 27.49
C PRO A 143 -18.79 -9.99 26.38
N LEU A 144 -17.90 -10.24 25.40
CA LEU A 144 -17.71 -9.34 24.25
C LEU A 144 -18.93 -9.32 23.35
N VAL A 145 -19.64 -10.44 23.26
CA VAL A 145 -20.85 -10.61 22.44
C VAL A 145 -22.07 -10.72 23.37
N VAL A 146 -23.01 -9.80 23.23
CA VAL A 146 -24.22 -9.73 24.07
C VAL A 146 -25.12 -10.92 23.80
N ILE A 147 -25.32 -11.32 22.55
CA ILE A 147 -26.17 -12.44 22.14
C ILE A 147 -25.29 -13.37 21.29
N SER A 148 -24.76 -14.42 21.88
CA SER A 148 -23.98 -15.45 21.18
C SER A 148 -24.90 -16.45 20.48
N GLY A 149 -24.57 -16.81 19.23
CA GLY A 149 -25.36 -17.81 18.49
C GLY A 149 -25.14 -17.70 16.98
N TRP A 150 -25.85 -18.53 16.24
CA TRP A 150 -25.79 -18.50 14.77
C TRP A 150 -26.24 -17.17 14.17
N GLY A 151 -27.24 -16.50 14.81
CA GLY A 151 -27.71 -15.18 14.40
C GLY A 151 -26.61 -14.12 14.41
N PHE A 152 -25.82 -14.07 15.49
CA PHE A 152 -24.64 -13.20 15.58
C PHE A 152 -23.62 -13.50 14.49
N ARG A 153 -23.27 -14.79 14.28
CA ARG A 153 -22.27 -15.20 13.29
C ARG A 153 -22.68 -14.78 11.88
N LEU A 154 -23.92 -15.10 11.48
CA LEU A 154 -24.43 -14.73 10.16
C LEU A 154 -24.50 -13.21 9.96
N MET A 155 -25.01 -12.49 10.97
CA MET A 155 -25.09 -11.03 10.93
C MET A 155 -23.70 -10.39 10.79
N THR A 156 -22.73 -10.87 11.56
CA THR A 156 -21.35 -10.39 11.51
C THR A 156 -20.73 -10.66 10.14
N VAL A 157 -20.88 -11.87 9.59
CA VAL A 157 -20.36 -12.21 8.25
C VAL A 157 -20.97 -11.31 7.19
N LEU A 158 -22.29 -11.13 7.19
CA LEU A 158 -22.97 -10.27 6.22
C LEU A 158 -22.50 -8.81 6.34
N THR A 159 -22.46 -8.28 7.55
CA THR A 159 -22.08 -6.89 7.80
C THR A 159 -20.64 -6.61 7.40
N LEU A 160 -19.69 -7.47 7.81
CA LEU A 160 -18.28 -7.28 7.50
C LEU A 160 -17.97 -7.50 6.01
N SER A 161 -18.62 -8.48 5.37
CA SER A 161 -18.46 -8.71 3.94
C SER A 161 -19.04 -7.55 3.12
N ALA A 162 -20.23 -7.07 3.47
CA ALA A 162 -20.83 -5.89 2.83
C ALA A 162 -19.93 -4.65 3.01
N GLY A 163 -19.39 -4.44 4.21
CA GLY A 163 -18.45 -3.35 4.50
C GLY A 163 -17.19 -3.43 3.66
N THR A 164 -16.59 -4.61 3.52
CA THR A 164 -15.38 -4.81 2.69
C THR A 164 -15.66 -4.56 1.21
N VAL A 165 -16.78 -5.06 0.68
CA VAL A 165 -17.19 -4.83 -0.71
C VAL A 165 -17.44 -3.35 -0.96
N PHE A 166 -18.06 -2.65 0.00
CA PHE A 166 -18.27 -1.20 -0.10
C PHE A 166 -16.93 -0.44 -0.07
N LEU A 167 -15.97 -0.82 0.79
CA LEU A 167 -14.64 -0.21 0.81
C LEU A 167 -13.87 -0.43 -0.50
N MET A 168 -13.96 -1.62 -1.06
CA MET A 168 -13.39 -1.93 -2.37
C MET A 168 -13.96 -1.02 -3.46
N TRP A 169 -15.30 -0.91 -3.52
CA TRP A 169 -15.97 0.00 -4.46
C TRP A 169 -15.54 1.46 -4.25
N LEU A 170 -15.43 1.89 -2.99
CA LEU A 170 -15.00 3.24 -2.63
C LEU A 170 -13.56 3.52 -3.10
N GLY A 171 -12.65 2.54 -2.95
CA GLY A 171 -11.27 2.61 -3.46
C GLY A 171 -11.22 2.70 -4.99
N GLU A 172 -12.05 1.93 -5.68
CA GLU A 172 -12.17 2.00 -7.15
C GLU A 172 -12.70 3.36 -7.61
N GLN A 173 -13.73 3.91 -6.96
CA GLN A 173 -14.25 5.24 -7.27
C GLN A 173 -13.20 6.35 -7.09
N ILE A 174 -12.40 6.29 -6.02
CA ILE A 174 -11.29 7.23 -5.83
C ILE A 174 -10.26 7.10 -6.95
N THR A 175 -9.92 5.89 -7.36
CA THR A 175 -8.93 5.64 -8.42
C THR A 175 -9.42 6.14 -9.78
N GLU A 176 -10.70 5.98 -10.09
CA GLU A 176 -11.28 6.33 -11.39
C GLU A 176 -11.57 7.84 -11.52
N PHE A 177 -12.22 8.42 -10.51
CA PHE A 177 -12.71 9.82 -10.56
C PHE A 177 -11.92 10.78 -9.69
N GLY A 178 -11.09 10.27 -8.76
CA GLY A 178 -10.28 11.07 -7.84
C GLY A 178 -8.84 11.28 -8.31
N ILE A 179 -7.94 11.36 -7.35
CA ILE A 179 -6.49 11.46 -7.52
C ILE A 179 -5.83 10.40 -6.65
N GLY A 180 -4.81 9.75 -7.18
CA GLY A 180 -4.06 8.72 -6.48
C GLY A 180 -4.67 7.32 -6.63
N ASN A 181 -3.99 6.33 -6.06
CA ASN A 181 -4.54 4.99 -5.92
C ASN A 181 -5.49 4.97 -4.72
N GLY A 182 -6.80 4.77 -4.95
CA GLY A 182 -7.83 4.85 -3.92
C GLY A 182 -7.64 3.86 -2.78
N ILE A 183 -7.17 2.65 -3.07
CA ILE A 183 -6.89 1.62 -2.06
C ILE A 183 -5.76 2.04 -1.14
N SER A 184 -4.66 2.52 -1.73
CA SER A 184 -3.51 3.04 -0.98
C SER A 184 -3.89 4.27 -0.15
N LEU A 185 -4.76 5.14 -0.66
CA LEU A 185 -5.26 6.31 0.06
C LEU A 185 -6.18 5.95 1.24
N ILE A 186 -6.99 4.89 1.13
CA ILE A 186 -7.80 4.38 2.25
C ILE A 186 -6.88 3.86 3.37
N ILE A 187 -5.83 3.10 3.03
CA ILE A 187 -4.84 2.63 4.01
C ILE A 187 -4.11 3.83 4.65
N TYR A 188 -3.67 4.77 3.83
CA TYR A 188 -3.05 6.01 4.27
C TYR A 188 -3.93 6.78 5.27
N ALA A 189 -5.19 7.00 4.94
CA ALA A 189 -6.14 7.68 5.80
C ALA A 189 -6.38 6.92 7.12
N GLY A 190 -6.40 5.58 7.08
CA GLY A 190 -6.45 4.74 8.27
C GLY A 190 -5.26 4.95 9.21
N ILE A 191 -4.05 4.97 8.66
CA ILE A 191 -2.81 5.18 9.44
C ILE A 191 -2.73 6.60 9.99
N VAL A 192 -2.93 7.61 9.13
CA VAL A 192 -2.83 9.03 9.51
C VAL A 192 -3.85 9.42 10.57
N SER A 193 -5.03 8.82 10.57
CA SER A 193 -6.07 9.10 11.56
C SER A 193 -5.68 8.75 13.01
N ARG A 194 -4.66 7.92 13.20
CA ARG A 194 -4.13 7.57 14.52
C ARG A 194 -3.03 8.51 15.00
N LEU A 195 -2.47 9.35 14.13
CA LEU A 195 -1.44 10.32 14.49
C LEU A 195 -1.85 11.24 15.65
N PRO A 196 -3.04 11.86 15.63
CA PRO A 196 -3.44 12.73 16.75
C PRO A 196 -3.45 12.00 18.10
N SER A 197 -4.02 10.77 18.14
CA SER A 197 -4.09 9.98 19.38
C SER A 197 -2.70 9.57 19.88
N ALA A 198 -1.77 9.26 18.98
CA ALA A 198 -0.38 8.96 19.32
C ALA A 198 0.33 10.18 19.91
N ILE A 199 0.15 11.37 19.31
CA ILE A 199 0.72 12.63 19.79
C ILE A 199 0.18 12.95 21.20
N PHE A 200 -1.14 12.89 21.40
CA PHE A 200 -1.75 13.11 22.72
C PHE A 200 -1.31 12.07 23.75
N GLY A 201 -1.18 10.79 23.37
CA GLY A 201 -0.67 9.73 24.23
C GLY A 201 0.76 10.00 24.70
N THR A 202 1.64 10.40 23.79
CA THR A 202 3.04 10.77 24.10
C THR A 202 3.11 11.98 25.00
N ALA A 203 2.29 13.01 24.74
CA ALA A 203 2.23 14.20 25.61
C ALA A 203 1.78 13.87 27.04
N ARG A 204 0.83 12.91 27.21
CA ARG A 204 0.43 12.42 28.53
C ARG A 204 1.54 11.69 29.26
N LEU A 205 2.28 10.80 28.54
CA LEU A 205 3.43 10.09 29.13
C LEU A 205 4.55 11.03 29.55
N LEU A 206 4.80 12.08 28.77
CA LEU A 206 5.74 13.13 29.14
C LEU A 206 5.32 13.86 30.43
N LYS A 207 4.04 14.23 30.54
CA LYS A 207 3.49 14.87 31.75
C LYS A 207 3.49 13.94 32.96
N ALA A 208 3.31 12.64 32.76
CA ALA A 208 3.35 11.65 33.82
C ALA A 208 4.78 11.25 34.27
N GLY A 209 5.82 11.85 33.66
CA GLY A 209 7.23 11.53 33.98
C GLY A 209 7.70 10.18 33.47
N GLY A 210 6.87 9.47 32.66
CA GLY A 210 7.22 8.17 32.08
C GLY A 210 8.21 8.24 30.92
N MET A 211 8.49 9.44 30.39
CA MET A 211 9.45 9.68 29.31
C MET A 211 10.21 10.98 29.53
N SER A 212 11.52 10.96 29.30
CA SER A 212 12.35 12.16 29.31
C SER A 212 12.13 13.02 28.07
N ILE A 213 12.19 14.35 28.22
CA ILE A 213 12.15 15.31 27.09
C ILE A 213 13.27 15.00 26.09
N PHE A 214 14.45 14.60 26.59
CA PHE A 214 15.58 14.23 25.73
C PHE A 214 15.25 12.97 24.87
N ALA A 215 14.62 11.96 25.44
CA ALA A 215 14.18 10.77 24.71
C ALA A 215 13.14 11.11 23.64
N LEU A 216 12.17 12.01 23.95
CA LEU A 216 11.19 12.48 22.98
C LEU A 216 11.87 13.21 21.81
N THR A 217 12.79 14.12 22.09
CA THR A 217 13.52 14.87 21.06
C THR A 217 14.33 13.94 20.16
N LEU A 218 14.99 12.93 20.74
CA LEU A 218 15.74 11.93 20.00
C LEU A 218 14.84 11.11 19.07
N ILE A 219 13.66 10.68 19.55
CA ILE A 219 12.69 9.91 18.76
C ILE A 219 12.17 10.74 17.60
N VAL A 220 11.79 11.99 17.84
CA VAL A 220 11.31 12.89 16.78
C VAL A 220 12.40 13.14 15.74
N ALA A 221 13.64 13.40 16.16
CA ALA A 221 14.76 13.56 15.25
C ALA A 221 15.02 12.31 14.41
N LEU A 222 14.94 11.11 15.02
CA LEU A 222 15.09 9.84 14.33
C LEU A 222 13.95 9.61 13.32
N MET A 223 12.70 9.90 13.68
CA MET A 223 11.56 9.80 12.76
C MET A 223 11.73 10.72 11.55
N LEU A 224 12.14 11.97 11.75
CA LEU A 224 12.41 12.90 10.66
C LEU A 224 13.56 12.41 9.77
N ALA A 225 14.62 11.86 10.36
CA ALA A 225 15.72 11.27 9.61
C ALA A 225 15.27 10.07 8.76
N VAL A 226 14.44 9.18 9.32
CA VAL A 226 13.87 8.03 8.59
C VAL A 226 12.97 8.50 7.45
N ILE A 227 12.08 9.47 7.69
CA ILE A 227 11.23 10.04 6.64
C ILE A 227 12.08 10.67 5.54
N GLY A 228 13.09 11.47 5.90
CA GLY A 228 14.03 12.05 4.92
C GLY A 228 14.76 10.99 4.10
N PHE A 229 15.20 9.91 4.75
CA PHE A 229 15.84 8.79 4.08
C PHE A 229 14.89 8.06 3.12
N ILE A 230 13.62 7.83 3.53
CA ILE A 230 12.59 7.24 2.65
C ILE A 230 12.38 8.12 1.41
N VAL A 231 12.18 9.43 1.61
CA VAL A 231 12.00 10.38 0.48
C VAL A 231 13.19 10.39 -0.45
N PHE A 232 14.41 10.35 0.10
CA PHE A 232 15.65 10.28 -0.69
C PHE A 232 15.72 9.00 -1.55
N MET A 233 15.41 7.86 -0.96
CA MET A 233 15.46 6.56 -1.66
C MET A 233 14.34 6.41 -2.70
N GLU A 234 13.12 6.88 -2.40
CA GLU A 234 11.98 6.83 -3.32
C GLU A 234 12.15 7.75 -4.54
N ARG A 235 12.90 8.86 -4.39
CA ARG A 235 13.27 9.74 -5.51
C ARG A 235 14.48 9.23 -6.28
N GLY A 236 15.19 8.26 -5.74
CA GLY A 236 16.39 7.70 -6.37
C GLY A 236 16.05 6.98 -7.68
N GLU A 237 16.67 7.41 -8.78
CA GLU A 237 16.51 6.77 -10.09
C GLU A 237 17.86 6.58 -10.79
N ARG A 238 18.04 5.44 -11.46
CA ARG A 238 19.16 5.22 -12.36
C ARG A 238 18.74 5.53 -13.77
N ARG A 239 19.36 6.52 -14.38
CA ARG A 239 19.10 6.94 -15.76
C ARG A 239 19.95 6.12 -16.71
N VAL A 240 19.33 5.26 -17.52
CA VAL A 240 20.01 4.52 -18.57
C VAL A 240 19.95 5.32 -19.87
N PRO A 241 21.11 5.74 -20.46
CA PRO A 241 21.09 6.55 -21.66
C PRO A 241 20.62 5.74 -22.87
N VAL A 242 19.70 6.33 -23.64
CA VAL A 242 19.18 5.77 -24.89
C VAL A 242 19.38 6.78 -26.00
N GLN A 243 19.94 6.34 -27.11
CA GLN A 243 20.11 7.14 -28.31
C GLN A 243 19.18 6.66 -29.42
N TYR A 244 18.52 7.60 -30.07
CA TYR A 244 17.71 7.34 -31.25
C TYR A 244 18.47 7.78 -32.51
N ALA A 245 18.42 6.96 -33.56
CA ALA A 245 19.03 7.26 -34.83
C ALA A 245 18.45 8.55 -35.42
N LYS A 246 19.33 9.43 -35.91
CA LYS A 246 18.90 10.64 -36.63
C LYS A 246 18.26 10.23 -37.94
N ARG A 247 17.05 10.66 -38.23
CA ARG A 247 16.39 10.53 -39.54
C ARG A 247 16.44 11.86 -40.26
N VAL A 248 17.02 11.85 -41.47
CA VAL A 248 16.99 12.99 -42.34
C VAL A 248 15.84 12.82 -43.34
N VAL A 249 14.85 13.74 -43.26
CA VAL A 249 13.73 13.78 -44.20
C VAL A 249 13.82 15.10 -44.95
N GLY A 250 14.35 15.04 -46.19
CA GLY A 250 14.64 16.23 -46.98
C GLY A 250 15.75 17.07 -46.34
N ARG A 251 15.51 18.37 -46.14
CA ARG A 251 16.44 19.30 -45.46
C ARG A 251 16.36 19.34 -43.96
N ARG A 252 15.42 18.60 -43.35
CA ARG A 252 15.20 18.61 -41.89
C ARG A 252 15.73 17.32 -41.25
N VAL A 253 16.50 17.48 -40.19
CA VAL A 253 17.02 16.38 -39.36
C VAL A 253 16.01 16.18 -38.21
N TYR A 254 15.36 15.01 -38.18
CA TYR A 254 14.49 14.58 -37.11
C TYR A 254 15.19 13.53 -36.27
N GLY A 255 15.13 13.64 -34.95
CA GLY A 255 15.73 12.69 -34.00
C GLY A 255 17.11 13.17 -33.52
N GLY A 256 17.82 12.27 -32.84
CA GLY A 256 19.13 12.58 -32.24
C GLY A 256 19.03 13.19 -30.83
N GLN A 257 17.83 13.21 -30.22
CA GLN A 257 17.73 13.54 -28.81
C GLN A 257 18.20 12.35 -27.98
N ASN A 258 19.14 12.59 -27.08
CA ASN A 258 19.53 11.63 -26.06
C ASN A 258 18.45 11.62 -25.00
N THR A 259 17.72 10.52 -24.89
CA THR A 259 16.73 10.28 -23.86
C THR A 259 17.29 9.29 -22.84
N HIS A 260 16.65 9.21 -21.68
CA HIS A 260 17.07 8.31 -20.63
C HIS A 260 15.87 7.48 -20.19
N ILE A 261 16.08 6.20 -19.92
CA ILE A 261 15.09 5.36 -19.23
C ILE A 261 15.34 5.53 -17.74
N PRO A 262 14.39 6.14 -16.98
CA PRO A 262 14.51 6.24 -15.53
C PRO A 262 14.12 4.89 -14.90
N LEU A 263 15.07 4.21 -14.25
CA LEU A 263 14.83 3.03 -13.44
C LEU A 263 14.82 3.46 -11.97
N LYS A 264 13.68 3.45 -11.32
CA LYS A 264 13.56 3.78 -9.89
C LYS A 264 14.29 2.74 -9.04
N ILE A 265 14.92 3.14 -7.94
CA ILE A 265 15.57 2.22 -6.98
C ILE A 265 14.51 1.31 -6.36
N ASN A 266 13.36 1.86 -5.99
CA ASN A 266 12.21 1.12 -5.53
C ASN A 266 11.14 1.09 -6.64
N THR A 267 11.29 0.18 -7.61
CA THR A 267 10.33 0.01 -8.71
C THR A 267 9.01 -0.60 -8.21
N SER A 268 9.08 -1.42 -7.15
CA SER A 268 7.92 -2.08 -6.56
C SER A 268 7.10 -1.21 -5.61
N GLY A 269 7.62 -0.04 -5.20
CA GLY A 269 6.94 0.90 -4.31
C GLY A 269 6.67 0.33 -2.92
N VAL A 270 5.49 0.63 -2.38
CA VAL A 270 5.05 0.21 -1.03
C VAL A 270 4.31 -1.14 -1.03
N ILE A 271 4.11 -1.76 -2.18
CA ILE A 271 3.31 -2.98 -2.35
C ILE A 271 3.95 -4.20 -1.68
N PRO A 272 5.27 -4.49 -1.81
CA PRO A 272 5.88 -5.67 -1.21
C PRO A 272 5.74 -5.80 0.30
N PRO A 273 5.96 -4.76 1.12
CA PRO A 273 5.71 -4.83 2.56
C PRO A 273 4.24 -5.10 2.92
N ILE A 274 3.30 -4.54 2.15
CA ILE A 274 1.87 -4.77 2.36
C ILE A 274 1.54 -6.25 2.07
N PHE A 275 2.10 -6.82 0.99
CA PHE A 275 1.91 -8.21 0.64
C PHE A 275 2.54 -9.15 1.67
N ALA A 276 3.78 -8.89 2.08
CA ALA A 276 4.47 -9.67 3.09
C ALA A 276 3.70 -9.70 4.43
N SER A 277 3.22 -8.53 4.89
CA SER A 277 2.40 -8.45 6.11
C SER A 277 1.07 -9.18 5.97
N SER A 278 0.38 -9.05 4.84
CA SER A 278 -0.91 -9.71 4.59
C SER A 278 -0.78 -11.24 4.59
N ILE A 279 0.27 -11.78 3.97
CA ILE A 279 0.51 -13.24 3.95
C ILE A 279 0.84 -13.78 5.33
N ILE A 280 1.62 -13.05 6.15
CA ILE A 280 1.92 -13.47 7.52
C ILE A 280 0.68 -13.38 8.40
N MET A 281 -0.14 -12.35 8.22
CA MET A 281 -1.35 -12.14 9.03
C MET A 281 -2.43 -13.16 8.77
N PHE A 282 -2.58 -13.66 7.54
CA PHE A 282 -3.64 -14.59 7.20
C PHE A 282 -3.58 -15.90 7.98
N PRO A 283 -2.46 -16.68 8.00
CA PRO A 283 -2.33 -17.89 8.80
C PRO A 283 -2.45 -17.61 10.30
N ALA A 284 -1.87 -16.51 10.76
CA ALA A 284 -1.93 -16.13 12.17
C ALA A 284 -3.35 -15.81 12.65
N THR A 285 -4.17 -15.20 11.79
CA THR A 285 -5.59 -14.96 12.08
C THR A 285 -6.34 -16.29 12.19
N VAL A 286 -6.12 -17.18 11.22
CA VAL A 286 -6.74 -18.53 11.23
C VAL A 286 -6.32 -19.34 12.45
N ALA A 287 -5.04 -19.29 12.82
CA ALA A 287 -4.49 -20.00 13.97
C ALA A 287 -5.11 -19.58 15.33
N ASN A 288 -5.54 -18.33 15.46
CA ASN A 288 -6.23 -17.86 16.65
C ASN A 288 -7.60 -18.55 16.88
N PHE A 289 -8.19 -19.13 15.83
CA PHE A 289 -9.46 -19.85 15.91
C PHE A 289 -9.29 -21.35 16.14
N ILE A 290 -8.08 -21.88 15.90
CA ILE A 290 -7.76 -23.29 16.01
C ILE A 290 -7.10 -23.53 17.38
N LYS A 291 -7.79 -24.24 18.29
CA LYS A 291 -7.30 -24.56 19.65
C LYS A 291 -6.32 -25.76 19.67
N ILE A 292 -5.57 -25.99 18.61
CA ILE A 292 -4.58 -27.06 18.51
C ILE A 292 -3.22 -26.55 19.01
N PRO A 293 -2.58 -27.18 19.99
CA PRO A 293 -1.37 -26.66 20.66
C PRO A 293 -0.21 -26.35 19.72
N TRP A 294 0.06 -27.22 18.73
CA TRP A 294 1.15 -26.99 17.77
C TRP A 294 0.88 -25.81 16.83
N VAL A 295 -0.40 -25.60 16.41
CA VAL A 295 -0.81 -24.46 15.57
C VAL A 295 -0.60 -23.15 16.32
N GLN A 296 -0.96 -23.12 17.61
CA GLN A 296 -0.75 -21.96 18.46
C GLN A 296 0.74 -21.67 18.71
N SER A 297 1.58 -22.71 18.82
CA SER A 297 3.03 -22.55 18.97
C SER A 297 3.65 -21.94 17.73
N VAL A 298 3.25 -22.37 16.53
CA VAL A 298 3.66 -21.79 15.24
C VAL A 298 3.15 -20.35 15.13
N ALA A 299 1.89 -20.09 15.48
CA ALA A 299 1.33 -18.73 15.45
C ALA A 299 2.09 -17.77 16.37
N ARG A 300 2.48 -18.21 17.58
CA ARG A 300 3.32 -17.42 18.50
C ARG A 300 4.70 -17.13 17.93
N ALA A 301 5.32 -18.10 17.25
CA ALA A 301 6.64 -17.91 16.62
C ALA A 301 6.59 -16.88 15.46
N ILE A 302 5.44 -16.75 14.80
CA ILE A 302 5.19 -15.80 13.70
C ILE A 302 4.65 -14.43 14.24
N THR A 303 4.58 -14.24 15.56
CA THR A 303 4.15 -12.97 16.15
C THR A 303 5.29 -11.95 16.13
N PRO A 304 5.02 -10.64 15.91
CA PRO A 304 6.02 -9.59 16.05
C PRO A 304 6.71 -9.67 17.41
N GLY A 305 8.03 -9.43 17.43
CA GLY A 305 8.87 -9.59 18.62
C GLY A 305 9.72 -10.85 18.61
N HIS A 306 9.48 -11.80 17.71
CA HIS A 306 10.34 -12.98 17.54
C HIS A 306 11.26 -12.83 16.33
N TRP A 307 12.51 -13.27 16.47
CA TRP A 307 13.49 -13.23 15.36
C TRP A 307 13.01 -14.00 14.12
N ILE A 308 12.23 -15.08 14.31
CA ILE A 308 11.61 -15.86 13.22
C ILE A 308 10.67 -15.00 12.38
N TYR A 309 9.84 -14.17 13.04
CA TYR A 309 8.99 -13.21 12.35
C TYR A 309 9.82 -12.25 11.49
N ILE A 310 10.88 -11.67 12.05
CA ILE A 310 11.73 -10.71 11.32
C ILE A 310 12.37 -11.36 10.10
N VAL A 311 12.95 -12.56 10.24
CA VAL A 311 13.58 -13.29 9.12
C VAL A 311 12.55 -13.63 8.04
N LEU A 312 11.39 -14.16 8.43
CA LEU A 312 10.31 -14.49 7.49
C LEU A 312 9.79 -13.24 6.77
N TYR A 313 9.60 -12.15 7.51
CA TYR A 313 9.09 -10.90 6.98
C TYR A 313 10.07 -10.27 5.96
N VAL A 314 11.37 -10.21 6.30
CA VAL A 314 12.42 -9.73 5.39
C VAL A 314 12.52 -10.61 4.13
N SER A 315 12.48 -11.92 4.29
CA SER A 315 12.53 -12.86 3.16
C SER A 315 11.34 -12.67 2.21
N LEU A 316 10.14 -12.49 2.77
CA LEU A 316 8.93 -12.21 1.97
C LEU A 316 9.00 -10.85 1.28
N ILE A 317 9.49 -9.80 1.96
CA ILE A 317 9.68 -8.49 1.33
C ILE A 317 10.64 -8.61 0.13
N ILE A 318 11.79 -9.27 0.29
CA ILE A 318 12.76 -9.45 -0.79
C ILE A 318 12.11 -10.23 -1.94
N PHE A 319 11.43 -11.34 -1.64
CA PHE A 319 10.72 -12.13 -2.65
C PHE A 319 9.71 -11.28 -3.43
N PHE A 320 8.85 -10.53 -2.74
CA PHE A 320 7.84 -9.70 -3.40
C PHE A 320 8.42 -8.50 -4.14
N CYS A 321 9.55 -7.93 -3.69
CA CYS A 321 10.25 -6.90 -4.44
C CYS A 321 10.69 -7.41 -5.82
N TYR A 322 11.31 -8.59 -5.88
CA TYR A 322 11.71 -9.21 -7.13
C TYR A 322 10.52 -9.61 -7.98
N PHE A 323 9.55 -10.27 -7.37
CA PHE A 323 8.34 -10.73 -8.05
C PHE A 323 7.58 -9.58 -8.71
N TYR A 324 7.30 -8.52 -7.95
CA TYR A 324 6.55 -7.37 -8.44
C TYR A 324 7.34 -6.59 -9.51
N THR A 325 8.64 -6.44 -9.32
CA THR A 325 9.50 -5.78 -10.32
C THR A 325 9.48 -6.55 -11.64
N ALA A 326 9.51 -7.89 -11.61
CA ALA A 326 9.44 -8.72 -12.81
C ALA A 326 8.09 -8.60 -13.56
N ILE A 327 6.98 -8.39 -12.82
CA ILE A 327 5.65 -8.19 -13.44
C ILE A 327 5.52 -6.80 -14.06
N VAL A 328 5.97 -5.76 -13.32
CA VAL A 328 5.78 -4.36 -13.74
C VAL A 328 6.71 -3.99 -14.89
N PHE A 329 7.92 -4.51 -14.89
CA PHE A 329 8.93 -4.18 -15.87
C PHE A 329 9.42 -5.44 -16.59
N ASN A 330 8.97 -5.61 -17.84
CA ASN A 330 9.46 -6.70 -18.70
C ASN A 330 10.64 -6.17 -19.58
N PRO A 331 11.89 -6.59 -19.29
CA PRO A 331 13.04 -6.12 -20.03
C PRO A 331 13.00 -6.47 -21.53
N VAL A 332 12.37 -7.59 -21.87
CA VAL A 332 12.26 -8.07 -23.27
C VAL A 332 11.35 -7.15 -24.07
N ASP A 333 10.16 -6.84 -23.54
CA ASP A 333 9.20 -5.97 -24.23
C ASP A 333 9.76 -4.55 -24.41
N VAL A 334 10.50 -4.05 -23.41
CA VAL A 334 11.15 -2.73 -23.48
C VAL A 334 12.24 -2.73 -24.54
N ALA A 335 13.10 -3.77 -24.61
CA ALA A 335 14.17 -3.89 -25.58
C ALA A 335 13.62 -4.03 -27.02
N ASP A 336 12.54 -4.80 -27.21
CA ASP A 336 11.87 -4.97 -28.51
C ASP A 336 11.19 -3.66 -28.96
N ASN A 337 10.55 -2.94 -28.06
CA ASN A 337 9.98 -1.64 -28.38
C ASN A 337 11.08 -0.63 -28.75
N MET A 338 12.18 -0.59 -28.00
CA MET A 338 13.33 0.25 -28.36
C MET A 338 13.85 -0.07 -29.75
N LYS A 339 14.02 -1.37 -30.08
CA LYS A 339 14.46 -1.81 -31.40
C LYS A 339 13.50 -1.38 -32.50
N LYS A 340 12.18 -1.52 -32.29
CA LYS A 340 11.13 -1.10 -33.24
C LYS A 340 11.19 0.42 -33.54
N TYR A 341 11.49 1.23 -32.54
CA TYR A 341 11.59 2.69 -32.68
C TYR A 341 13.00 3.20 -33.04
N GLY A 342 13.94 2.29 -33.29
CA GLY A 342 15.30 2.65 -33.67
C GLY A 342 16.16 3.23 -32.53
N GLY A 343 15.76 2.94 -31.27
CA GLY A 343 16.52 3.28 -30.07
C GLY A 343 17.57 2.22 -29.75
N PHE A 344 18.70 2.62 -29.24
CA PHE A 344 19.76 1.72 -28.76
C PHE A 344 20.48 2.31 -27.55
N ILE A 345 21.08 1.43 -26.76
CA ILE A 345 21.95 1.82 -25.65
C ILE A 345 23.38 1.87 -26.20
N PRO A 346 24.14 2.97 -25.97
CA PRO A 346 25.50 3.07 -26.43
C PRO A 346 26.36 1.88 -25.97
N GLY A 347 27.04 1.22 -26.91
CA GLY A 347 27.88 0.06 -26.63
C GLY A 347 27.19 -1.28 -26.53
N ILE A 348 25.85 -1.36 -26.66
CA ILE A 348 25.08 -2.59 -26.54
C ILE A 348 24.26 -2.83 -27.81
N ARG A 349 24.27 -4.07 -28.33
CA ARG A 349 23.51 -4.42 -29.54
C ARG A 349 21.99 -4.39 -29.22
N PRO A 350 21.16 -3.78 -30.10
CA PRO A 350 19.71 -3.78 -29.95
C PRO A 350 19.14 -5.19 -29.98
N GLY A 351 18.12 -5.45 -29.15
CA GLY A 351 17.44 -6.73 -29.02
C GLY A 351 17.84 -7.48 -27.76
N LYS A 352 18.12 -8.79 -27.85
CA LYS A 352 18.37 -9.67 -26.69
C LYS A 352 19.46 -9.14 -25.74
N SER A 353 20.58 -8.67 -26.28
CA SER A 353 21.68 -8.11 -25.47
C SER A 353 21.24 -6.87 -24.66
N THR A 354 20.31 -6.08 -25.19
CA THR A 354 19.72 -4.94 -24.48
C THR A 354 18.80 -5.41 -23.37
N ALA A 355 17.99 -6.45 -23.62
CA ALA A 355 17.13 -7.06 -22.60
C ALA A 355 17.96 -7.64 -21.44
N ASP A 356 19.01 -8.42 -21.75
CA ASP A 356 19.91 -9.00 -20.74
C ASP A 356 20.63 -7.93 -19.90
N TYR A 357 21.02 -6.82 -20.53
CA TYR A 357 21.62 -5.69 -19.81
C TYR A 357 20.62 -5.01 -18.87
N LEU A 358 19.40 -4.73 -19.35
CA LEU A 358 18.35 -4.11 -18.53
C LEU A 358 17.96 -5.01 -17.37
N ASP A 359 17.82 -6.32 -17.59
CA ASP A 359 17.54 -7.30 -16.55
C ASP A 359 18.61 -7.32 -15.47
N LYS A 360 19.89 -7.35 -15.87
CA LYS A 360 21.02 -7.30 -14.94
C LYS A 360 21.07 -6.01 -14.12
N VAL A 361 20.78 -4.86 -14.73
CA VAL A 361 20.73 -3.57 -14.04
C VAL A 361 19.56 -3.54 -13.08
N LEU A 362 18.38 -3.97 -13.54
CA LEU A 362 17.15 -4.01 -12.75
C LEU A 362 17.29 -4.91 -11.52
N SER A 363 17.80 -6.14 -11.71
CA SER A 363 18.03 -7.10 -10.64
C SER A 363 18.93 -6.55 -9.54
N ARG A 364 20.02 -5.85 -9.90
CA ARG A 364 20.92 -5.21 -8.93
C ARG A 364 20.28 -4.04 -8.18
N ILE A 365 19.51 -3.22 -8.89
CA ILE A 365 18.80 -2.10 -8.27
C ILE A 365 17.71 -2.61 -7.34
N THR A 366 16.96 -3.63 -7.75
CA THR A 366 15.90 -4.27 -6.95
C THR A 366 16.48 -4.86 -5.67
N LEU A 367 17.67 -5.47 -5.70
CA LEU A 367 18.34 -5.97 -4.49
C LEU A 367 18.58 -4.85 -3.48
N GLY A 368 19.16 -3.74 -3.93
CA GLY A 368 19.39 -2.55 -3.09
C GLY A 368 18.08 -1.96 -2.55
N GLY A 369 17.04 -1.87 -3.39
CA GLY A 369 15.70 -1.45 -3.01
C GLY A 369 15.06 -2.37 -1.99
N ALA A 370 15.18 -3.71 -2.15
CA ALA A 370 14.62 -4.68 -1.23
C ALA A 370 15.28 -4.62 0.16
N PHE A 371 16.60 -4.46 0.23
CA PHE A 371 17.31 -4.26 1.49
C PHE A 371 16.89 -2.95 2.17
N TYR A 372 16.79 -1.86 1.40
CA TYR A 372 16.29 -0.60 1.91
C TYR A 372 14.90 -0.72 2.52
N VAL A 373 13.94 -1.28 1.76
CA VAL A 373 12.55 -1.47 2.22
C VAL A 373 12.51 -2.34 3.47
N SER A 374 13.27 -3.45 3.49
CA SER A 374 13.36 -4.35 4.65
C SER A 374 13.91 -3.64 5.88
N ALA A 375 14.98 -2.85 5.72
CA ALA A 375 15.58 -2.09 6.82
C ALA A 375 14.59 -1.07 7.40
N VAL A 376 13.90 -0.31 6.55
CA VAL A 376 12.88 0.67 6.98
C VAL A 376 11.71 -0.01 7.68
N CYS A 377 11.30 -1.20 7.24
CA CYS A 377 10.19 -1.92 7.86
C CYS A 377 10.54 -2.55 9.21
N VAL A 378 11.77 -3.03 9.37
CA VAL A 378 12.21 -3.72 10.59
C VAL A 378 12.72 -2.76 11.67
N LEU A 379 13.39 -1.65 11.28
CA LEU A 379 13.99 -0.70 12.20
C LEU A 379 13.06 -0.19 13.31
N PRO A 380 11.82 0.27 13.01
CA PRO A 380 10.90 0.70 14.06
C PRO A 380 10.43 -0.44 14.97
N THR A 381 10.31 -1.66 14.48
CA THR A 381 9.96 -2.82 15.32
C THR A 381 11.02 -3.02 16.40
N ILE A 382 12.30 -2.97 16.03
CA ILE A 382 13.41 -3.08 16.98
C ILE A 382 13.42 -1.90 17.97
N LEU A 383 13.11 -0.68 17.49
CA LEU A 383 13.08 0.49 18.34
C LEU A 383 11.94 0.44 19.37
N VAL A 384 10.75 -0.01 18.98
CA VAL A 384 9.61 -0.17 19.90
C VAL A 384 9.93 -1.19 20.98
N GLU A 385 10.56 -2.32 20.63
CA GLU A 385 10.93 -3.37 21.59
C GLU A 385 12.03 -2.93 22.57
N ARG A 386 13.02 -2.19 22.09
CA ARG A 386 14.18 -1.80 22.93
C ARG A 386 13.91 -0.58 23.80
N PHE A 387 13.10 0.38 23.31
CA PHE A 387 12.88 1.67 23.99
C PHE A 387 11.49 1.82 24.61
N ASN A 388 10.62 0.79 24.54
CA ASN A 388 9.25 0.82 25.05
C ASN A 388 8.47 2.07 24.61
N VAL A 389 8.72 2.51 23.39
CA VAL A 389 8.13 3.73 22.85
C VAL A 389 6.67 3.45 22.51
N PRO A 390 5.70 4.24 23.00
CA PRO A 390 4.28 4.04 22.71
C PRO A 390 3.89 4.38 21.27
N PHE A 391 4.86 4.52 20.39
CA PHE A 391 4.67 4.80 18.97
C PHE A 391 4.41 3.51 18.20
N TYR A 392 3.15 3.21 17.97
CA TYR A 392 2.70 2.16 17.05
C TYR A 392 2.88 2.51 15.56
N PHE A 393 3.85 3.33 15.20
CA PHE A 393 4.23 3.52 13.81
C PHE A 393 5.25 2.43 13.42
N GLY A 394 4.74 1.25 13.08
CA GLY A 394 5.56 0.23 12.43
C GLY A 394 6.20 0.79 11.16
N GLY A 395 7.39 0.30 10.78
CA GLY A 395 8.11 0.79 9.59
C GLY A 395 7.30 0.71 8.30
N THR A 396 6.46 -0.30 8.19
CA THR A 396 5.48 -0.42 7.11
C THR A 396 4.54 0.77 7.03
N ALA A 397 4.02 1.25 8.16
CA ALA A 397 3.12 2.39 8.18
C ALA A 397 3.81 3.69 7.72
N LEU A 398 5.06 3.93 8.17
CA LEU A 398 5.84 5.08 7.73
C LEU A 398 6.12 5.03 6.22
N LEU A 399 6.53 3.85 5.72
CA LEU A 399 6.82 3.66 4.30
C LEU A 399 5.56 3.86 3.45
N ILE A 400 4.41 3.34 3.89
CA ILE A 400 3.13 3.53 3.21
C ILE A 400 2.73 5.01 3.22
N VAL A 401 2.82 5.68 4.37
CA VAL A 401 2.44 7.10 4.47
C VAL A 401 3.28 7.96 3.55
N VAL A 402 4.60 7.79 3.56
CA VAL A 402 5.51 8.58 2.72
C VAL A 402 5.35 8.20 1.24
N GLY A 403 5.31 6.91 0.91
CA GLY A 403 5.20 6.43 -0.47
C GLY A 403 3.89 6.85 -1.12
N VAL A 404 2.75 6.65 -0.45
CA VAL A 404 1.44 7.07 -0.98
C VAL A 404 1.33 8.58 -1.13
N ALA A 405 1.89 9.36 -0.18
CA ALA A 405 1.94 10.80 -0.30
C ALA A 405 2.77 11.25 -1.51
N MET A 406 3.92 10.61 -1.75
CA MET A 406 4.78 10.91 -2.90
C MET A 406 4.14 10.53 -4.23
N ASP A 407 3.51 9.35 -4.31
CA ASP A 407 2.81 8.91 -5.52
C ASP A 407 1.64 9.83 -5.84
N THR A 408 0.88 10.26 -4.83
CA THR A 408 -0.23 11.20 -5.01
C THR A 408 0.27 12.57 -5.46
N LEU A 409 1.37 13.07 -4.87
CA LEU A 409 2.02 14.30 -5.31
C LEU A 409 2.49 14.22 -6.77
N SER A 410 3.15 13.13 -7.15
CA SER A 410 3.60 12.90 -8.53
C SER A 410 2.45 12.91 -9.53
N GLN A 411 1.30 12.32 -9.18
CA GLN A 411 0.11 12.36 -10.02
C GLN A 411 -0.48 13.77 -10.13
N ILE A 412 -0.51 14.54 -9.04
CA ILE A 412 -0.94 15.94 -9.05
C ILE A 412 -0.02 16.76 -9.96
N GLU A 413 1.30 16.59 -9.85
CA GLU A 413 2.28 17.27 -10.70
C GLU A 413 2.11 16.90 -12.18
N ALA A 414 1.90 15.62 -12.50
CA ALA A 414 1.66 15.16 -13.85
C ALA A 414 0.39 15.78 -14.47
N HIS A 415 -0.70 15.85 -13.70
CA HIS A 415 -1.93 16.53 -14.11
C HIS A 415 -1.75 18.03 -14.34
N MET A 416 -0.96 18.69 -13.51
CA MET A 416 -0.65 20.12 -13.68
C MET A 416 0.17 20.38 -14.94
N LEU A 417 1.17 19.54 -15.22
CA LEU A 417 2.01 19.67 -16.40
C LEU A 417 1.22 19.45 -17.70
N SER A 418 0.37 18.42 -17.77
CA SER A 418 -0.42 18.14 -18.97
C SER A 418 -1.33 19.33 -19.35
N ARG A 419 -1.95 19.95 -18.36
CA ARG A 419 -2.83 21.12 -18.58
C ARG A 419 -2.08 22.40 -18.94
N HIS A 420 -0.88 22.57 -18.45
CA HIS A 420 -0.04 23.71 -18.82
C HIS A 420 0.31 23.65 -20.33
N TYR A 421 0.63 22.48 -20.85
CA TYR A 421 0.87 22.24 -22.28
C TYR A 421 -0.37 22.47 -23.14
N GLU A 422 -1.57 22.04 -22.71
CA GLU A 422 -2.82 22.31 -23.44
C GLU A 422 -3.14 23.81 -23.51
N GLY A 423 -2.84 24.56 -22.45
CA GLY A 423 -3.00 26.03 -22.41
C GLY A 423 -2.11 26.73 -23.45
N PHE A 424 -0.86 26.29 -23.59
CA PHE A 424 0.05 26.80 -24.61
C PHE A 424 -0.38 26.47 -26.03
N LEU A 425 -0.86 25.28 -26.29
CA LEU A 425 -1.37 24.86 -27.61
C LEU A 425 -2.61 25.65 -28.03
N LYS A 426 -3.53 25.96 -27.11
CA LYS A 426 -4.69 26.80 -27.38
C LYS A 426 -4.33 28.25 -27.65
N SER A 427 -3.37 28.83 -26.90
CA SER A 427 -2.88 30.20 -27.13
C SER A 427 -2.07 30.34 -28.43
N GLY A 428 -1.31 29.31 -28.83
CA GLY A 428 -0.58 29.27 -30.08
C GLY A 428 -1.48 29.20 -31.32
N ARG A 429 -2.60 28.46 -31.24
CA ARG A 429 -3.61 28.41 -32.31
C ARG A 429 -4.35 29.74 -32.50
N ALA A 430 -4.53 30.53 -31.47
CA ALA A 430 -5.15 31.86 -31.56
C ALA A 430 -4.27 32.91 -32.24
N LYS A 431 -2.94 32.79 -32.16
CA LYS A 431 -1.98 33.70 -32.83
C LYS A 431 -1.66 33.34 -34.28
N GLY A 432 -1.96 32.13 -34.75
CA GLY A 432 -1.69 31.68 -36.13
C GLY A 432 -2.82 31.97 -37.12
N ARG A 433 -3.86 32.70 -36.75
CA ARG A 433 -5.04 33.01 -37.58
C ARG A 433 -5.18 34.53 -37.87
N ARG A 434 -4.03 35.24 -37.89
CA ARG A 434 -3.95 36.61 -38.47
C ARG A 434 -2.92 36.66 -39.55
#